data_5b8bdc6b27a2b34aad818077607dd5bb
#
_entry.id   5b8bdc6b27a2b34aad818077607dd5bb
#
_cell.length_a   1.000
_cell.length_b   1.000
_cell.length_c   1.000
_cell.angle_alpha   90.00
_cell.angle_beta   90.00
_cell.angle_gamma   90.00
#
_symmetry.space_group_name_H-M   'P 1'
#
loop_
_entity.id
_entity.type
_entity.pdbx_description
1 polymer ?
#
loop_
_entity_poly.entity_id
_entity_poly.type
_entity_poly.pdbx_seq_one_letter_code
_entity_poly.pdbx_strand_id
1 'polypeptide(L)'
;GTVTDEALLDERRDTLLLALSRGGTSSRGSGYGLAWADLAGGRFLVNEVANDDQLEAELARLDPAELLVPDEDGWPAFLAERRGLRRRAPWLFDADSGRRQLLRFFGLHDLTGFGMEDRPLATAAAGALLGYVEETQKQRLPHLTSIAVETSDGAIAMNAATRRHLELDSRVDGDARHTLLGVLDTSVTPMGGRLLRRWLHRPLRDRSVLDQRLHAVDTLITRGADTDIRERFRAPGDLERILSRIALRSARPRDLSTLRDGLAMLPGLRGLLAALGGEDQRTCDAHDDDVVIADAGDRPEEELLQRPRVPRGPGDDDDAQREGAGEEDPDDGVLL
;
A
#
# COMPACT_ATOMS: atom_id res chain seq x y z
N GLY A 1 -8.60 23.93 -9.52
CA GLY A 1 -7.54 23.28 -10.24
C GLY A 1 -7.23 21.94 -9.63
N THR A 2 -7.13 20.94 -10.46
CA THR A 2 -6.60 19.63 -10.09
C THR A 2 -5.17 19.80 -9.58
N VAL A 3 -4.77 19.01 -8.57
CA VAL A 3 -3.41 18.98 -8.03
C VAL A 3 -2.47 18.34 -9.07
N THR A 4 -2.17 19.10 -10.12
CA THR A 4 -1.37 18.64 -11.26
C THR A 4 -0.07 19.40 -11.43
N ASP A 5 0.13 20.48 -10.65
CA ASP A 5 1.38 21.22 -10.70
C ASP A 5 2.38 20.64 -9.69
N GLU A 6 3.22 19.74 -10.18
CA GLU A 6 4.26 19.07 -9.37
C GLU A 6 5.23 20.05 -8.68
N ALA A 7 5.38 21.27 -9.18
CA ALA A 7 6.26 22.27 -8.57
C ALA A 7 5.78 22.75 -7.20
N LEU A 8 4.51 22.49 -6.86
CA LEU A 8 3.89 22.86 -5.59
C LEU A 8 3.72 21.68 -4.63
N LEU A 9 4.12 20.47 -5.05
CA LEU A 9 3.97 19.27 -4.24
C LEU A 9 5.13 19.12 -3.26
N ASP A 10 4.80 18.78 -2.00
CA ASP A 10 5.80 18.37 -1.02
C ASP A 10 6.50 17.07 -1.51
N GLU A 11 7.82 17.11 -1.62
CA GLU A 11 8.61 15.97 -2.10
C GLU A 11 8.56 14.77 -1.13
N ARG A 12 8.32 15.02 0.16
CA ARG A 12 8.29 14.00 1.22
C ARG A 12 6.89 13.54 1.59
N ARG A 13 5.88 13.96 0.84
CA ARG A 13 4.48 13.60 1.04
C ARG A 13 3.85 13.08 -0.24
N ASP A 14 3.06 11.99 -0.11
CA ASP A 14 2.20 11.53 -1.20
C ASP A 14 1.06 12.53 -1.41
N THR A 15 0.70 12.78 -2.66
CA THR A 15 -0.44 13.61 -3.01
C THR A 15 -1.53 12.71 -3.58
N LEU A 16 -2.50 12.37 -2.72
CA LEU A 16 -3.49 11.38 -3.03
C LEU A 16 -4.75 11.99 -3.63
N LEU A 17 -5.24 11.37 -4.69
CA LEU A 17 -6.61 11.48 -5.17
C LEU A 17 -7.37 10.27 -4.64
N LEU A 18 -8.55 10.47 -4.07
CA LEU A 18 -9.35 9.41 -3.48
C LEU A 18 -10.78 9.45 -4.00
N ALA A 19 -11.36 8.30 -4.30
CA ALA A 19 -12.78 8.14 -4.58
C ALA A 19 -13.43 7.24 -3.52
N LEU A 20 -14.66 7.59 -3.13
CA LEU A 20 -15.49 6.80 -2.23
C LEU A 20 -16.74 6.32 -2.96
N SER A 21 -17.07 5.06 -2.77
CA SER A 21 -18.38 4.50 -3.04
C SER A 21 -19.07 4.07 -1.75
N ARG A 22 -20.38 3.92 -1.77
CA ARG A 22 -21.17 3.47 -0.62
C ARG A 22 -22.05 2.31 -1.01
N GLY A 23 -22.12 1.27 -0.16
CA GLY A 23 -23.09 0.20 -0.29
C GLY A 23 -24.52 0.69 -0.06
N GLY A 24 -25.47 0.11 -0.76
CA GLY A 24 -26.89 0.38 -0.53
C GLY A 24 -27.33 -0.04 0.88
N THR A 25 -28.42 0.51 1.38
CA THR A 25 -29.02 0.23 2.71
C THR A 25 -29.62 -1.18 2.84
N SER A 26 -29.37 -2.07 1.87
CA SER A 26 -29.84 -3.46 1.92
C SER A 26 -29.01 -4.29 2.88
N SER A 27 -29.64 -5.22 3.56
CA SER A 27 -29.27 -6.08 4.70
C SER A 27 -27.89 -6.78 4.70
N ARG A 28 -26.92 -6.38 3.88
CA ARG A 28 -25.52 -6.87 3.87
C ARG A 28 -24.47 -5.79 4.21
N GLY A 29 -24.84 -4.80 5.04
CA GLY A 29 -23.90 -3.85 5.60
C GLY A 29 -23.77 -2.55 4.80
N SER A 30 -23.92 -1.43 5.50
CA SER A 30 -23.52 -0.10 5.04
C SER A 30 -22.00 0.00 5.09
N GLY A 31 -21.31 -0.48 4.07
CA GLY A 31 -19.87 -0.34 3.94
C GLY A 31 -19.50 0.75 2.94
N TYR A 32 -18.23 1.09 2.92
CA TYR A 32 -17.64 2.04 1.98
C TYR A 32 -16.51 1.39 1.22
N GLY A 33 -16.47 1.62 -0.09
CA GLY A 33 -15.32 1.31 -0.92
C GLY A 33 -14.44 2.56 -1.06
N LEU A 34 -13.15 2.38 -0.91
CA LEU A 34 -12.15 3.41 -1.07
C LEU A 34 -11.21 3.02 -2.20
N ALA A 35 -10.89 3.96 -3.06
CA ALA A 35 -9.82 3.82 -4.03
C ALA A 35 -8.99 5.10 -4.02
N TRP A 36 -7.67 4.98 -3.96
CA TRP A 36 -6.79 6.15 -3.99
C TRP A 36 -5.57 5.93 -4.86
N ALA A 37 -5.12 7.00 -5.46
CA ALA A 37 -3.95 6.98 -6.32
C ALA A 37 -2.99 8.12 -5.95
N ASP A 38 -1.71 7.80 -5.90
CA ASP A 38 -0.61 8.76 -5.98
C ASP A 38 -0.11 8.78 -7.43
N LEU A 39 -0.54 9.79 -8.18
CA LEU A 39 -0.17 9.90 -9.59
C LEU A 39 1.32 10.20 -9.78
N ALA A 40 1.95 10.86 -8.81
CA ALA A 40 3.37 11.18 -8.88
C ALA A 40 4.25 9.96 -8.57
N GLY A 41 3.79 9.07 -7.67
CA GLY A 41 4.49 7.83 -7.30
C GLY A 41 4.03 6.59 -8.07
N GLY A 42 3.00 6.69 -8.93
CA GLY A 42 2.50 5.56 -9.72
C GLY A 42 1.77 4.48 -8.90
N ARG A 43 1.24 4.81 -7.73
CA ARG A 43 0.57 3.86 -6.82
C ARG A 43 -0.95 3.97 -6.93
N PHE A 44 -1.63 2.82 -7.01
CA PHE A 44 -3.08 2.74 -7.02
C PHE A 44 -3.53 1.64 -6.05
N LEU A 45 -4.25 2.03 -5.00
CA LEU A 45 -4.68 1.12 -3.93
C LEU A 45 -6.17 1.23 -3.69
N VAL A 46 -6.72 0.15 -3.12
CA VAL A 46 -8.14 0.07 -2.76
C VAL A 46 -8.32 -0.58 -1.40
N ASN A 47 -9.43 -0.24 -0.74
CA ASN A 47 -9.86 -0.86 0.52
C ASN A 47 -11.39 -0.84 0.61
N GLU A 48 -11.94 -1.68 1.49
CA GLU A 48 -13.32 -1.59 1.93
C GLU A 48 -13.38 -1.48 3.46
N VAL A 49 -14.24 -0.61 3.95
CA VAL A 49 -14.46 -0.38 5.37
C VAL A 49 -15.93 -0.53 5.72
N ALA A 50 -16.22 -1.02 6.93
CA ALA A 50 -17.55 -1.47 7.28
C ALA A 50 -18.46 -0.35 7.84
N ASN A 51 -17.89 0.75 8.35
CA ASN A 51 -18.63 1.79 9.05
C ASN A 51 -17.97 3.17 8.98
N ASP A 52 -18.68 4.18 9.49
CA ASP A 52 -18.28 5.58 9.48
C ASP A 52 -16.99 5.84 10.26
N ASP A 53 -16.81 5.16 11.42
CA ASP A 53 -15.61 5.32 12.25
C ASP A 53 -14.34 4.86 11.51
N GLN A 54 -14.43 3.73 10.81
CA GLN A 54 -13.33 3.23 9.98
C GLN A 54 -13.09 4.13 8.78
N LEU A 55 -14.15 4.64 8.15
CA LEU A 55 -14.03 5.60 7.05
C LEU A 55 -13.33 6.88 7.52
N GLU A 56 -13.72 7.44 8.67
CA GLU A 56 -13.08 8.63 9.21
C GLU A 56 -11.61 8.40 9.53
N ALA A 57 -11.29 7.23 10.13
CA ALA A 57 -9.91 6.84 10.42
C ALA A 57 -9.04 6.73 9.16
N GLU A 58 -9.56 6.10 8.09
CA GLU A 58 -8.85 5.96 6.82
C GLU A 58 -8.68 7.31 6.11
N LEU A 59 -9.70 8.14 6.10
CA LEU A 59 -9.61 9.47 5.52
C LEU A 59 -8.65 10.38 6.30
N ALA A 60 -8.55 10.23 7.62
CA ALA A 60 -7.56 10.95 8.42
C ALA A 60 -6.13 10.44 8.16
N ARG A 61 -5.98 9.15 7.87
CA ARG A 61 -4.70 8.53 7.53
C ARG A 61 -4.20 8.96 6.15
N LEU A 62 -5.06 8.89 5.17
CA LEU A 62 -4.73 9.15 3.76
C LEU A 62 -4.63 10.65 3.45
N ASP A 63 -5.40 11.47 4.14
CA ASP A 63 -5.47 12.92 3.98
C ASP A 63 -5.43 13.36 2.50
N PRO A 64 -6.41 12.92 1.68
CA PRO A 64 -6.38 13.12 0.25
C PRO A 64 -6.51 14.61 -0.12
N ALA A 65 -5.77 15.03 -1.15
CA ALA A 65 -5.84 16.37 -1.70
C ALA A 65 -7.18 16.63 -2.43
N GLU A 66 -7.73 15.59 -3.09
CA GLU A 66 -9.07 15.60 -3.68
C GLU A 66 -9.81 14.33 -3.29
N LEU A 67 -11.11 14.50 -2.99
CA LEU A 67 -12.01 13.43 -2.58
C LEU A 67 -13.24 13.41 -3.49
N LEU A 68 -13.40 12.34 -4.25
CA LEU A 68 -14.54 12.15 -5.15
C LEU A 68 -15.62 11.34 -4.44
N VAL A 69 -16.85 11.80 -4.49
CA VAL A 69 -18.02 11.10 -3.96
C VAL A 69 -19.18 11.15 -4.95
N PRO A 70 -20.08 10.15 -4.97
CA PRO A 70 -21.35 10.27 -5.66
C PRO A 70 -22.15 11.49 -5.18
N ASP A 71 -22.83 12.19 -6.10
CA ASP A 71 -23.71 13.29 -5.77
C ASP A 71 -25.06 12.76 -5.28
N GLU A 72 -25.04 12.27 -4.05
CA GLU A 72 -26.16 11.66 -3.33
C GLU A 72 -26.20 12.21 -1.90
N ASP A 73 -27.39 12.12 -1.28
CA ASP A 73 -27.57 12.47 0.11
C ASP A 73 -27.17 11.34 1.06
N GLY A 74 -27.06 11.67 2.36
CA GLY A 74 -26.81 10.69 3.42
C GLY A 74 -25.34 10.33 3.64
N TRP A 75 -24.41 11.13 3.15
CA TRP A 75 -23.01 11.04 3.53
C TRP A 75 -22.79 11.52 4.98
N PRO A 76 -21.85 10.91 5.72
CA PRO A 76 -21.51 11.38 7.07
C PRO A 76 -21.14 12.87 7.09
N ALA A 77 -21.54 13.57 8.15
CA ALA A 77 -21.38 15.03 8.25
C ALA A 77 -19.90 15.47 8.17
N PHE A 78 -18.96 14.67 8.67
CA PHE A 78 -17.52 14.98 8.62
C PHE A 78 -16.96 15.06 7.20
N LEU A 79 -17.66 14.52 6.20
CA LEU A 79 -17.24 14.65 4.79
C LEU A 79 -17.54 16.03 4.21
N ALA A 80 -18.63 16.68 4.65
CA ALA A 80 -19.05 17.96 4.11
C ALA A 80 -18.03 19.09 4.35
N GLU A 81 -17.28 19.00 5.44
CA GLU A 81 -16.28 20.01 5.82
C GLU A 81 -14.90 19.75 5.21
N ARG A 82 -14.72 18.63 4.49
CA ARG A 82 -13.41 18.27 3.94
C ARG A 82 -13.03 19.15 2.74
N ARG A 83 -11.82 19.66 2.80
CA ARG A 83 -11.22 20.34 1.64
C ARG A 83 -11.05 19.39 0.49
N GLY A 84 -11.22 19.86 -0.73
CA GLY A 84 -11.02 19.05 -1.92
C GLY A 84 -12.16 18.07 -2.25
N LEU A 85 -13.30 18.12 -1.53
CA LEU A 85 -14.47 17.32 -1.85
C LEU A 85 -15.04 17.70 -3.23
N ARG A 86 -15.26 16.69 -4.07
CA ARG A 86 -15.83 16.77 -5.41
C ARG A 86 -17.00 15.82 -5.54
N ARG A 87 -18.20 16.34 -5.78
CA ARG A 87 -19.37 15.52 -6.08
C ARG A 87 -19.38 15.18 -7.57
N ARG A 88 -19.62 13.92 -7.89
CA ARG A 88 -19.66 13.39 -9.25
C ARG A 88 -20.96 12.63 -9.47
N ALA A 89 -21.34 12.48 -10.73
CA ALA A 89 -22.57 11.78 -11.07
C ALA A 89 -22.58 10.34 -10.52
N PRO A 90 -23.67 9.89 -9.86
CA PRO A 90 -23.73 8.60 -9.16
C PRO A 90 -23.44 7.39 -10.06
N TRP A 91 -23.82 7.44 -11.33
CA TRP A 91 -23.59 6.34 -12.27
C TRP A 91 -22.10 6.07 -12.58
N LEU A 92 -21.21 7.01 -12.25
CA LEU A 92 -19.76 6.79 -12.36
C LEU A 92 -19.23 5.80 -11.32
N PHE A 93 -20.00 5.55 -10.26
CA PHE A 93 -19.65 4.65 -9.15
C PHE A 93 -20.40 3.31 -9.25
N ASP A 94 -20.65 2.85 -10.47
CA ASP A 94 -21.22 1.54 -10.73
C ASP A 94 -20.14 0.45 -10.77
N ALA A 95 -20.32 -0.62 -9.98
CA ALA A 95 -19.30 -1.66 -9.82
C ALA A 95 -19.01 -2.42 -11.13
N ASP A 96 -20.04 -2.73 -11.92
CA ASP A 96 -19.86 -3.47 -13.17
C ASP A 96 -19.15 -2.60 -14.22
N SER A 97 -19.47 -1.32 -14.27
CA SER A 97 -18.80 -0.35 -15.13
C SER A 97 -17.36 -0.15 -14.70
N GLY A 98 -17.11 -0.02 -13.40
CA GLY A 98 -15.77 0.06 -12.82
C GLY A 98 -14.92 -1.16 -13.13
N ARG A 99 -15.50 -2.38 -12.97
CA ARG A 99 -14.83 -3.63 -13.34
C ARG A 99 -14.41 -3.62 -14.82
N ARG A 100 -15.32 -3.30 -15.72
CA ARG A 100 -15.00 -3.24 -17.16
C ARG A 100 -13.92 -2.22 -17.49
N GLN A 101 -13.93 -1.08 -16.81
CA GLN A 101 -12.94 -0.03 -17.00
C GLN A 101 -11.55 -0.47 -16.52
N LEU A 102 -11.44 -1.07 -15.33
CA LEU A 102 -10.20 -1.59 -14.79
C LEU A 102 -9.61 -2.70 -15.66
N LEU A 103 -10.42 -3.68 -16.08
CA LEU A 103 -9.98 -4.74 -16.99
C LEU A 103 -9.42 -4.20 -18.29
N ARG A 104 -10.09 -3.21 -18.88
CA ARG A 104 -9.63 -2.54 -20.11
C ARG A 104 -8.33 -1.77 -19.89
N PHE A 105 -8.24 -1.07 -18.77
CA PHE A 105 -7.07 -0.23 -18.46
C PHE A 105 -5.81 -1.05 -18.25
N PHE A 106 -5.90 -2.12 -17.46
CA PHE A 106 -4.77 -3.01 -17.16
C PHE A 106 -4.57 -4.12 -18.21
N GLY A 107 -5.46 -4.27 -19.20
CA GLY A 107 -5.36 -5.30 -20.23
C GLY A 107 -5.61 -6.72 -19.70
N LEU A 108 -6.48 -6.89 -18.71
CA LEU A 108 -6.73 -8.13 -17.99
C LEU A 108 -8.05 -8.78 -18.38
N HIS A 109 -8.18 -10.08 -18.09
CA HIS A 109 -9.43 -10.84 -18.25
C HIS A 109 -10.28 -10.85 -16.96
N ASP A 110 -9.64 -10.83 -15.80
CA ASP A 110 -10.30 -10.78 -14.48
C ASP A 110 -9.49 -9.95 -13.47
N LEU A 111 -10.05 -9.75 -12.27
CA LEU A 111 -9.42 -9.01 -11.19
C LEU A 111 -8.92 -9.92 -10.05
N THR A 112 -8.93 -11.24 -10.24
CA THR A 112 -8.58 -12.24 -9.22
C THR A 112 -7.14 -12.04 -8.74
N GLY A 113 -6.22 -11.81 -9.66
CA GLY A 113 -4.80 -11.60 -9.36
C GLY A 113 -4.54 -10.38 -8.46
N PHE A 114 -5.48 -9.43 -8.39
CA PHE A 114 -5.40 -8.26 -7.51
C PHE A 114 -6.23 -8.41 -6.22
N GLY A 115 -6.92 -9.55 -6.00
CA GLY A 115 -7.75 -9.77 -4.81
C GLY A 115 -9.00 -8.91 -4.75
N MET A 116 -9.54 -8.48 -5.90
CA MET A 116 -10.68 -7.54 -5.99
C MET A 116 -12.02 -8.21 -6.31
N GLU A 117 -12.09 -9.53 -6.51
CA GLU A 117 -13.32 -10.20 -6.97
C GLU A 117 -14.52 -10.02 -6.02
N ASP A 118 -14.27 -10.10 -4.71
CA ASP A 118 -15.29 -9.97 -3.67
C ASP A 118 -15.38 -8.54 -3.11
N ARG A 119 -14.93 -7.52 -3.86
CA ARG A 119 -14.85 -6.12 -3.41
C ARG A 119 -15.58 -5.16 -4.35
N PRO A 120 -16.91 -5.29 -4.48
CA PRO A 120 -17.68 -4.49 -5.44
C PRO A 120 -17.64 -2.99 -5.13
N LEU A 121 -17.58 -2.60 -3.85
CA LEU A 121 -17.52 -1.19 -3.47
C LEU A 121 -16.16 -0.59 -3.83
N ALA A 122 -15.07 -1.28 -3.50
CA ALA A 122 -13.73 -0.85 -3.89
C ALA A 122 -13.59 -0.76 -5.41
N THR A 123 -14.19 -1.72 -6.15
CA THR A 123 -14.20 -1.73 -7.63
C THR A 123 -14.96 -0.53 -8.20
N ALA A 124 -16.10 -0.18 -7.62
CA ALA A 124 -16.87 1.00 -8.01
C ALA A 124 -16.07 2.30 -7.79
N ALA A 125 -15.46 2.44 -6.62
CA ALA A 125 -14.60 3.58 -6.29
C ALA A 125 -13.39 3.67 -7.23
N ALA A 126 -12.73 2.54 -7.51
CA ALA A 126 -11.56 2.47 -8.39
C ALA A 126 -11.91 2.86 -9.84
N GLY A 127 -13.05 2.38 -10.36
CA GLY A 127 -13.55 2.79 -11.67
C GLY A 127 -13.82 4.29 -11.75
N ALA A 128 -14.51 4.85 -10.75
CA ALA A 128 -14.78 6.28 -10.70
C ALA A 128 -13.50 7.13 -10.64
N LEU A 129 -12.52 6.70 -9.84
CA LEU A 129 -11.23 7.39 -9.72
C LEU A 129 -10.47 7.34 -11.04
N LEU A 130 -10.37 6.16 -11.65
CA LEU A 130 -9.67 5.99 -12.93
C LEU A 130 -10.30 6.86 -14.02
N GLY A 131 -11.64 6.84 -14.14
CA GLY A 131 -12.36 7.69 -15.10
C GLY A 131 -12.10 9.18 -14.89
N TYR A 132 -12.08 9.63 -13.63
CA TYR A 132 -11.75 11.02 -13.31
C TYR A 132 -10.32 11.39 -13.70
N VAL A 133 -9.36 10.52 -13.44
CA VAL A 133 -7.96 10.78 -13.79
C VAL A 133 -7.78 10.79 -15.31
N GLU A 134 -8.39 9.86 -16.06
CA GLU A 134 -8.37 9.84 -17.52
C GLU A 134 -9.00 11.12 -18.12
N GLU A 135 -10.12 11.59 -17.56
CA GLU A 135 -10.80 12.82 -17.97
C GLU A 135 -9.95 14.06 -17.74
N THR A 136 -9.28 14.14 -16.58
CA THR A 136 -8.51 15.32 -16.17
C THR A 136 -7.12 15.39 -16.77
N GLN A 137 -6.43 14.26 -16.86
CA GLN A 137 -5.06 14.20 -17.41
C GLN A 137 -5.05 14.19 -18.94
N LYS A 138 -6.16 13.80 -19.59
CA LYS A 138 -6.29 13.68 -21.06
C LYS A 138 -5.17 12.86 -21.70
N GLN A 139 -4.50 12.03 -20.94
CA GLN A 139 -3.39 11.18 -21.36
C GLN A 139 -3.57 9.79 -20.76
N ARG A 140 -2.98 8.78 -21.42
CA ARG A 140 -2.83 7.47 -20.81
C ARG A 140 -1.91 7.58 -19.59
N LEU A 141 -2.14 6.74 -18.59
CA LEU A 141 -1.38 6.70 -17.34
C LEU A 141 -0.51 5.42 -17.32
N PRO A 142 0.51 5.32 -18.17
CA PRO A 142 1.27 4.08 -18.33
C PRO A 142 2.13 3.73 -17.11
N HIS A 143 2.29 4.65 -16.17
CA HIS A 143 2.98 4.44 -14.89
C HIS A 143 2.08 3.81 -13.82
N LEU A 144 0.76 3.78 -14.01
CA LEU A 144 -0.15 3.00 -13.18
C LEU A 144 -0.22 1.58 -13.75
N THR A 145 0.66 0.71 -13.31
CA THR A 145 0.82 -0.65 -13.85
C THR A 145 0.02 -1.70 -13.08
N SER A 146 -0.38 -1.41 -11.85
CA SER A 146 -1.09 -2.33 -10.98
C SER A 146 -2.05 -1.61 -10.04
N ILE A 147 -2.98 -2.37 -9.48
CA ILE A 147 -3.85 -1.97 -8.38
C ILE A 147 -3.67 -2.99 -7.24
N ALA A 148 -3.58 -2.54 -6.01
CA ALA A 148 -3.37 -3.41 -4.86
C ALA A 148 -4.47 -3.21 -3.81
N VAL A 149 -4.87 -4.29 -3.14
CA VAL A 149 -5.79 -4.24 -2.01
C VAL A 149 -5.02 -4.01 -0.73
N GLU A 150 -5.33 -2.93 -0.03
CA GLU A 150 -4.80 -2.66 1.29
C GLU A 150 -5.84 -3.05 2.35
N THR A 151 -5.61 -4.17 3.06
CA THR A 151 -6.55 -4.67 4.07
C THR A 151 -6.33 -3.97 5.41
N SER A 152 -7.41 -3.63 6.10
CA SER A 152 -7.33 -3.00 7.43
C SER A 152 -6.78 -3.94 8.51
N ASP A 153 -6.93 -5.26 8.34
CA ASP A 153 -6.57 -6.25 9.36
C ASP A 153 -5.05 -6.44 9.54
N GLY A 154 -4.27 -6.09 8.54
CA GLY A 154 -2.80 -6.22 8.58
C GLY A 154 -2.09 -5.13 9.38
N ALA A 155 -2.80 -4.13 9.89
CA ALA A 155 -2.22 -2.98 10.60
C ALA A 155 -2.90 -2.73 11.95
N ILE A 156 -2.24 -1.93 12.80
CA ILE A 156 -2.81 -1.44 14.04
C ILE A 156 -3.83 -0.36 13.70
N ALA A 157 -5.09 -0.59 14.08
CA ALA A 157 -6.15 0.38 13.89
C ALA A 157 -5.91 1.61 14.77
N MET A 158 -5.87 2.78 14.16
CA MET A 158 -5.77 4.08 14.83
C MET A 158 -6.86 5.00 14.29
N ASN A 159 -7.74 5.50 15.18
CA ASN A 159 -8.70 6.51 14.77
C ASN A 159 -8.05 7.90 14.60
N ALA A 160 -8.82 8.84 14.06
CA ALA A 160 -8.37 10.20 13.79
C ALA A 160 -7.87 10.94 15.04
N ALA A 161 -8.55 10.73 16.21
CA ALA A 161 -8.17 11.33 17.48
C ALA A 161 -6.83 10.79 17.98
N THR A 162 -6.65 9.47 17.94
CA THR A 162 -5.39 8.82 18.33
C THR A 162 -4.22 9.33 17.49
N ARG A 163 -4.37 9.41 16.16
CA ARG A 163 -3.31 9.94 15.27
C ARG A 163 -2.90 11.36 15.64
N ARG A 164 -3.88 12.20 15.92
CA ARG A 164 -3.67 13.59 16.31
C ARG A 164 -2.99 13.71 17.67
N HIS A 165 -3.39 12.90 18.64
CA HIS A 165 -2.81 12.91 19.99
C HIS A 165 -1.40 12.35 20.03
N LEU A 166 -1.06 11.40 19.13
CA LEU A 166 0.30 10.88 19.00
C LEU A 166 1.22 11.83 18.24
N GLU A 167 0.69 12.91 17.65
CA GLU A 167 1.46 13.87 16.85
C GLU A 167 2.40 13.17 15.87
N LEU A 168 1.86 12.21 15.08
CA LEU A 168 2.68 11.36 14.21
C LEU A 168 3.45 12.19 13.18
N ASP A 169 2.77 13.12 12.50
CA ASP A 169 3.33 13.93 11.42
C ASP A 169 2.82 15.37 11.37
N SER A 170 1.89 15.70 12.25
CA SER A 170 1.30 17.03 12.38
C SER A 170 0.98 17.35 13.82
N ARG A 171 1.14 18.61 14.21
CA ARG A 171 0.77 19.15 15.51
C ARG A 171 -0.36 20.17 15.36
N VAL A 172 -1.01 20.47 16.46
CA VAL A 172 -2.08 21.48 16.51
C VAL A 172 -1.57 22.87 16.13
N ASP A 173 -0.32 23.18 16.49
CA ASP A 173 0.35 24.44 16.16
C ASP A 173 0.95 24.48 14.73
N GLY A 174 0.86 23.37 14.00
CA GLY A 174 1.38 23.25 12.63
C GLY A 174 2.89 23.03 12.53
N ASP A 175 3.62 22.92 13.64
CA ASP A 175 5.07 22.66 13.62
C ASP A 175 5.34 21.16 13.42
N ALA A 176 5.76 20.76 12.24
CA ALA A 176 6.08 19.37 11.90
C ALA A 176 7.42 18.89 12.49
N ARG A 177 8.32 19.78 12.90
CA ARG A 177 9.68 19.41 13.35
C ARG A 177 9.69 18.61 14.66
N HIS A 178 8.70 18.81 15.51
CA HIS A 178 8.58 18.18 16.82
C HIS A 178 7.55 17.03 16.82
N THR A 179 7.17 16.54 15.65
CA THR A 179 6.35 15.34 15.50
C THR A 179 7.22 14.08 15.53
N LEU A 180 6.60 12.91 15.70
CA LEU A 180 7.32 11.64 15.65
C LEU A 180 8.07 11.49 14.31
N LEU A 181 7.41 11.77 13.19
CA LEU A 181 8.04 11.75 11.87
C LEU A 181 9.17 12.77 11.79
N GLY A 182 8.97 14.01 12.27
CA GLY A 182 9.97 15.07 12.21
C GLY A 182 11.26 14.73 12.96
N VAL A 183 11.17 13.93 14.03
CA VAL A 183 12.34 13.43 14.78
C VAL A 183 13.00 12.24 14.10
N LEU A 184 12.21 11.31 13.54
CA LEU A 184 12.71 10.07 12.96
C LEU A 184 13.19 10.22 11.51
N ASP A 185 12.62 11.15 10.73
CA ASP A 185 12.93 11.28 9.31
C ASP A 185 14.30 11.91 9.09
N THR A 186 15.31 11.06 9.05
CA THR A 186 16.65 11.38 8.61
C THR A 186 16.94 10.82 7.21
N SER A 187 15.92 10.45 6.44
CA SER A 187 16.05 9.88 5.10
C SER A 187 16.79 10.83 4.17
N VAL A 188 17.68 10.29 3.35
CA VAL A 188 18.44 11.07 2.36
C VAL A 188 17.72 11.22 1.02
N THR A 189 16.67 10.39 0.78
CA THR A 189 15.84 10.45 -0.43
C THR A 189 14.41 10.85 -0.11
N PRO A 190 13.71 11.58 -1.00
CA PRO A 190 12.28 11.86 -0.84
C PRO A 190 11.43 10.58 -0.76
N MET A 191 11.76 9.56 -1.57
CA MET A 191 11.09 8.24 -1.55
C MET A 191 11.18 7.58 -0.18
N GLY A 192 12.35 7.59 0.46
CA GLY A 192 12.55 7.07 1.81
C GLY A 192 11.71 7.81 2.85
N GLY A 193 11.63 9.14 2.76
CA GLY A 193 10.77 9.94 3.64
C GLY A 193 9.29 9.60 3.46
N ARG A 194 8.81 9.43 2.21
CA ARG A 194 7.43 8.98 1.94
C ARG A 194 7.16 7.58 2.50
N LEU A 195 8.10 6.65 2.33
CA LEU A 195 7.98 5.29 2.87
C LEU A 195 7.91 5.29 4.39
N LEU A 196 8.80 6.01 5.08
CA LEU A 196 8.79 6.13 6.53
C LEU A 196 7.47 6.71 7.04
N ARG A 197 6.95 7.75 6.37
CA ARG A 197 5.64 8.32 6.68
C ARG A 197 4.53 7.28 6.56
N ARG A 198 4.49 6.51 5.47
CA ARG A 198 3.52 5.42 5.27
C ARG A 198 3.60 4.38 6.39
N TRP A 199 4.79 3.97 6.80
CA TRP A 199 4.99 3.02 7.89
C TRP A 199 4.48 3.53 9.24
N LEU A 200 4.73 4.80 9.57
CA LEU A 200 4.21 5.42 10.81
C LEU A 200 2.68 5.53 10.80
N HIS A 201 2.10 5.81 9.64
CA HIS A 201 0.64 5.92 9.51
C HIS A 201 -0.07 4.57 9.46
N ARG A 202 0.64 3.48 9.15
CA ARG A 202 0.11 2.12 9.05
C ARG A 202 1.08 1.11 9.68
N PRO A 203 1.24 1.12 11.02
CA PRO A 203 2.10 0.16 11.69
C PRO A 203 1.55 -1.25 11.53
N LEU A 204 2.39 -2.17 11.04
CA LEU A 204 2.01 -3.53 10.78
C LEU A 204 1.81 -4.34 12.07
N ARG A 205 0.98 -5.38 12.00
CA ARG A 205 0.77 -6.36 13.07
C ARG A 205 1.54 -7.65 12.84
N ASP A 206 1.92 -7.93 11.62
CA ASP A 206 2.66 -9.14 11.26
C ASP A 206 4.07 -9.09 11.84
N ARG A 207 4.31 -9.94 12.83
CA ARG A 207 5.61 -10.03 13.49
C ARG A 207 6.70 -10.53 12.56
N SER A 208 6.37 -11.41 11.62
CA SER A 208 7.36 -11.94 10.67
C SER A 208 7.96 -10.81 9.82
N VAL A 209 7.10 -9.94 9.28
CA VAL A 209 7.53 -8.76 8.51
C VAL A 209 8.32 -7.77 9.39
N LEU A 210 7.86 -7.55 10.63
CA LEU A 210 8.56 -6.65 11.56
C LEU A 210 9.95 -7.20 11.94
N ASP A 211 10.04 -8.49 12.22
CA ASP A 211 11.32 -9.15 12.57
C ASP A 211 12.29 -9.10 11.39
N GLN A 212 11.81 -9.29 10.15
CA GLN A 212 12.63 -9.12 8.94
C GLN A 212 13.15 -7.70 8.79
N ARG A 213 12.30 -6.68 8.98
CA ARG A 213 12.71 -5.26 8.93
C ARG A 213 13.75 -4.93 10.02
N LEU A 214 13.53 -5.39 11.25
CA LEU A 214 14.45 -5.19 12.34
C LEU A 214 15.79 -5.91 12.10
N HIS A 215 15.74 -7.13 11.58
CA HIS A 215 16.94 -7.88 11.20
C HIS A 215 17.75 -7.17 10.12
N ALA A 216 17.07 -6.63 9.09
CA ALA A 216 17.75 -5.85 8.05
C ALA A 216 18.45 -4.60 8.63
N VAL A 217 17.78 -3.87 9.52
CA VAL A 217 18.35 -2.70 10.20
C VAL A 217 19.56 -3.10 11.07
N ASP A 218 19.43 -4.17 11.88
CA ASP A 218 20.51 -4.68 12.73
C ASP A 218 21.72 -5.10 11.90
N THR A 219 21.51 -5.79 10.79
CA THR A 219 22.58 -6.19 9.86
C THR A 219 23.31 -4.98 9.30
N LEU A 220 22.61 -3.92 8.89
CA LEU A 220 23.21 -2.70 8.36
C LEU A 220 24.07 -2.01 9.42
N ILE A 221 23.57 -1.90 10.64
CA ILE A 221 24.29 -1.27 11.77
C ILE A 221 25.52 -2.09 12.16
N THR A 222 25.34 -3.39 12.37
CA THR A 222 26.40 -4.29 12.84
C THR A 222 27.55 -4.40 11.84
N ARG A 223 27.25 -4.37 10.54
CA ARG A 223 28.25 -4.39 9.47
C ARG A 223 28.81 -3.00 9.13
N GLY A 224 28.27 -1.93 9.72
CA GLY A 224 28.70 -0.56 9.46
C GLY A 224 28.45 -0.07 8.04
N ALA A 225 27.47 -0.67 7.35
CA ALA A 225 27.18 -0.39 5.93
C ALA A 225 26.20 0.77 5.72
N ASP A 226 25.56 1.24 6.78
CA ASP A 226 24.55 2.30 6.76
C ASP A 226 25.10 3.61 6.18
N THR A 227 26.32 3.99 6.53
CA THR A 227 26.96 5.22 6.05
C THR A 227 27.23 5.17 4.55
N ASP A 228 27.80 4.07 4.04
CA ASP A 228 28.11 3.89 2.63
C ASP A 228 26.85 3.86 1.77
N ILE A 229 25.80 3.19 2.26
CA ILE A 229 24.49 3.14 1.60
C ILE A 229 23.88 4.55 1.56
N ARG A 230 23.89 5.28 2.67
CA ARG A 230 23.36 6.65 2.73
C ARG A 230 24.07 7.60 1.77
N GLU A 231 25.39 7.51 1.64
CA GLU A 231 26.14 8.33 0.69
C GLU A 231 25.74 8.04 -0.75
N ARG A 232 25.58 6.76 -1.11
CA ARG A 232 25.13 6.36 -2.44
C ARG A 232 23.73 6.87 -2.74
N PHE A 233 22.81 6.81 -1.78
CA PHE A 233 21.44 7.30 -1.95
C PHE A 233 21.27 8.83 -2.04
N ARG A 234 22.33 9.63 -1.85
CA ARG A 234 22.26 11.07 -2.08
C ARG A 234 22.22 11.46 -3.56
N ALA A 235 22.69 10.60 -4.44
CA ALA A 235 22.84 10.91 -5.86
C ALA A 235 21.57 10.75 -6.71
N PRO A 236 20.70 9.72 -6.52
CA PRO A 236 19.69 9.34 -7.52
C PRO A 236 18.45 10.24 -7.59
N GLY A 237 18.26 11.19 -6.67
CA GLY A 237 17.05 12.02 -6.66
C GLY A 237 15.78 11.21 -6.39
N ASP A 238 14.64 11.73 -6.85
CA ASP A 238 13.32 11.08 -6.73
C ASP A 238 12.99 10.29 -8.00
N LEU A 239 13.44 9.03 -8.04
CA LEU A 239 13.26 8.16 -9.20
C LEU A 239 11.78 7.85 -9.48
N GLU A 240 10.93 7.68 -8.46
CA GLU A 240 9.50 7.42 -8.62
C GLU A 240 8.84 8.56 -9.42
N ARG A 241 9.05 9.80 -8.99
CA ARG A 241 8.50 10.98 -9.68
C ARG A 241 9.13 11.23 -11.05
N ILE A 242 10.41 10.92 -11.21
CA ILE A 242 11.06 11.02 -12.52
C ILE A 242 10.44 10.03 -13.51
N LEU A 243 10.22 8.78 -13.10
CA LEU A 243 9.60 7.75 -13.94
C LEU A 243 8.17 8.14 -14.35
N SER A 244 7.39 8.66 -13.41
CA SER A 244 6.04 9.16 -13.70
C SER A 244 6.06 10.32 -14.71
N ARG A 245 7.00 11.29 -14.57
CA ARG A 245 7.16 12.36 -15.55
C ARG A 245 7.57 11.87 -16.94
N ILE A 246 8.41 10.84 -17.00
CA ILE A 246 8.78 10.23 -18.27
C ILE A 246 7.56 9.56 -18.91
N ALA A 247 6.81 8.80 -18.13
CA ALA A 247 5.59 8.14 -18.60
C ALA A 247 4.54 9.14 -19.09
N LEU A 248 4.38 10.26 -18.39
CA LEU A 248 3.49 11.37 -18.74
C LEU A 248 4.08 12.33 -19.80
N ARG A 249 5.27 12.03 -20.35
CA ARG A 249 5.96 12.86 -21.35
C ARG A 249 6.18 14.32 -20.91
N SER A 250 6.28 14.55 -19.61
CA SER A 250 6.54 15.87 -18.99
C SER A 250 7.95 16.01 -18.44
N ALA A 251 8.78 14.96 -18.59
CA ALA A 251 10.16 14.93 -18.10
C ALA A 251 11.03 15.99 -18.78
N ARG A 252 11.86 16.63 -17.99
CA ARG A 252 12.86 17.62 -18.43
C ARG A 252 14.20 16.90 -18.71
N PRO A 253 15.09 17.48 -19.53
CA PRO A 253 16.42 16.88 -19.77
C PRO A 253 17.21 16.56 -18.49
N ARG A 254 17.05 17.39 -17.44
CA ARG A 254 17.65 17.16 -16.14
C ARG A 254 17.12 15.91 -15.45
N ASP A 255 15.85 15.59 -15.61
CA ASP A 255 15.26 14.36 -15.05
C ASP A 255 15.92 13.11 -15.63
N LEU A 256 16.17 13.13 -16.95
CA LEU A 256 16.85 12.02 -17.62
C LEU A 256 18.31 11.87 -17.18
N SER A 257 19.00 12.98 -16.95
CA SER A 257 20.36 12.94 -16.38
C SER A 257 20.36 12.36 -14.97
N THR A 258 19.43 12.81 -14.12
CA THR A 258 19.28 12.29 -12.75
C THR A 258 18.91 10.80 -12.75
N LEU A 259 18.03 10.37 -13.66
CA LEU A 259 17.69 8.95 -13.81
C LEU A 259 18.92 8.12 -14.23
N ARG A 260 19.67 8.59 -15.25
CA ARG A 260 20.91 7.91 -15.69
C ARG A 260 21.87 7.74 -14.52
N ASP A 261 22.11 8.80 -13.74
CA ASP A 261 23.07 8.79 -12.64
C ASP A 261 22.57 7.90 -11.49
N GLY A 262 21.25 7.90 -11.21
CA GLY A 262 20.62 6.98 -10.28
C GLY A 262 20.73 5.52 -10.68
N LEU A 263 20.47 5.21 -11.97
CA LEU A 263 20.60 3.84 -12.47
C LEU A 263 22.07 3.37 -12.48
N ALA A 264 23.02 4.26 -12.77
CA ALA A 264 24.44 3.92 -12.80
C ALA A 264 24.99 3.49 -11.41
N MET A 265 24.36 3.91 -10.30
CA MET A 265 24.76 3.48 -8.97
C MET A 265 24.25 2.10 -8.56
N LEU A 266 23.17 1.59 -9.20
CA LEU A 266 22.52 0.34 -8.80
C LEU A 266 23.44 -0.89 -8.78
N PRO A 267 24.34 -1.11 -9.77
CA PRO A 267 25.26 -2.26 -9.72
C PRO A 267 26.16 -2.23 -8.47
N GLY A 268 26.67 -1.05 -8.11
CA GLY A 268 27.49 -0.89 -6.92
C GLY A 268 26.71 -1.10 -5.61
N LEU A 269 25.47 -0.63 -5.56
CA LEU A 269 24.59 -0.87 -4.41
C LEU A 269 24.24 -2.36 -4.29
N ARG A 270 23.90 -3.02 -5.41
CA ARG A 270 23.62 -4.46 -5.44
C ARG A 270 24.82 -5.29 -4.95
N GLY A 271 26.04 -4.93 -5.39
CA GLY A 271 27.27 -5.59 -4.92
C GLY A 271 27.49 -5.43 -3.41
N LEU A 272 27.20 -4.25 -2.86
CA LEU A 272 27.28 -4.00 -1.43
C LEU A 272 26.24 -4.80 -0.65
N LEU A 273 24.99 -4.81 -1.09
CA LEU A 273 23.92 -5.59 -0.46
C LEU A 273 24.20 -7.10 -0.52
N ALA A 274 24.70 -7.60 -1.66
CA ALA A 274 25.09 -9.01 -1.79
C ALA A 274 26.20 -9.41 -0.83
N ALA A 275 27.16 -8.51 -0.58
CA ALA A 275 28.22 -8.75 0.41
C ALA A 275 27.69 -8.78 1.86
N LEU A 276 26.57 -8.07 2.15
CA LEU A 276 25.92 -8.10 3.45
C LEU A 276 25.05 -9.35 3.65
N GLY A 277 24.34 -9.78 2.58
CA GLY A 277 23.41 -10.91 2.60
C GLY A 277 24.05 -12.28 2.37
N GLY A 278 25.37 -12.39 2.20
CA GLY A 278 26.06 -13.63 1.81
C GLY A 278 25.91 -14.83 2.74
N GLU A 279 25.27 -14.70 3.90
CA GLU A 279 24.94 -15.78 4.82
C GLU A 279 23.45 -15.82 5.24
N ASP A 280 22.62 -14.82 4.85
CA ASP A 280 21.25 -14.71 5.34
C ASP A 280 20.32 -14.16 4.24
N GLN A 281 19.61 -15.07 3.58
CA GLN A 281 18.65 -14.76 2.51
C GLN A 281 17.51 -13.84 2.97
N ARG A 282 17.27 -13.78 4.28
CA ARG A 282 16.23 -12.96 4.91
C ARG A 282 16.45 -11.46 4.76
N THR A 283 17.68 -11.01 4.56
CA THR A 283 17.99 -9.57 4.39
C THR A 283 17.56 -9.05 3.02
N CYS A 284 17.49 -9.92 2.02
CA CYS A 284 17.03 -9.58 0.66
C CYS A 284 15.50 -9.61 0.56
N ASP A 285 14.85 -10.56 1.24
CA ASP A 285 13.40 -10.79 1.15
C ASP A 285 12.58 -9.70 1.85
N ALA A 286 13.14 -9.00 2.84
CA ALA A 286 12.47 -7.88 3.51
C ALA A 286 12.18 -6.67 2.58
N HIS A 287 12.71 -6.68 1.36
CA HIS A 287 12.54 -5.61 0.37
C HIS A 287 11.49 -5.94 -0.70
N ASP A 288 11.13 -7.23 -0.86
CA ASP A 288 10.25 -7.65 -1.96
C ASP A 288 8.77 -7.32 -1.71
N ASP A 289 8.29 -7.31 -0.46
CA ASP A 289 6.87 -7.06 -0.18
C ASP A 289 6.42 -5.62 -0.44
N ASP A 290 7.33 -4.63 -0.36
CA ASP A 290 7.04 -3.24 -0.73
C ASP A 290 7.42 -2.93 -2.21
N VAL A 291 8.17 -3.80 -2.90
CA VAL A 291 8.66 -3.64 -4.29
C VAL A 291 7.88 -4.51 -5.28
N VAL A 292 7.16 -5.54 -4.85
CA VAL A 292 6.38 -6.47 -5.71
C VAL A 292 5.26 -5.78 -6.52
N ILE A 293 5.04 -4.49 -6.34
CA ILE A 293 4.06 -3.73 -7.16
C ILE A 293 4.57 -3.47 -8.59
N ALA A 294 5.83 -3.69 -8.91
CA ALA A 294 6.39 -3.32 -10.22
C ALA A 294 6.61 -4.47 -11.21
N ASP A 295 6.54 -5.75 -10.80
CA ASP A 295 6.99 -6.87 -11.65
C ASP A 295 5.95 -7.98 -11.90
N ALA A 296 4.66 -7.71 -11.74
CA ALA A 296 3.59 -8.68 -12.04
C ALA A 296 3.26 -8.82 -13.55
N GLY A 297 4.00 -8.13 -14.43
CA GLY A 297 3.64 -8.01 -15.85
C GLY A 297 4.28 -8.99 -16.81
N ASP A 298 5.32 -9.75 -16.44
CA ASP A 298 6.08 -10.51 -17.45
C ASP A 298 6.71 -11.84 -16.93
N ARG A 299 5.97 -12.62 -16.14
CA ARG A 299 6.38 -14.00 -15.85
C ARG A 299 5.50 -14.97 -16.61
N PRO A 300 6.08 -15.88 -17.43
CA PRO A 300 5.32 -16.93 -18.09
C PRO A 300 4.69 -17.86 -17.05
N GLU A 301 3.42 -18.23 -17.27
CA GLU A 301 2.57 -19.07 -16.36
C GLU A 301 3.22 -20.38 -15.90
N GLU A 302 4.27 -20.86 -16.56
CA GLU A 302 4.96 -22.10 -16.19
C GLU A 302 5.83 -21.99 -14.92
N GLU A 303 6.23 -20.78 -14.50
CA GLU A 303 7.10 -20.60 -13.34
C GLU A 303 6.31 -20.54 -12.00
N LEU A 304 5.01 -20.22 -12.06
CA LEU A 304 4.12 -20.18 -10.90
C LEU A 304 3.73 -21.58 -10.37
N LEU A 305 3.92 -22.64 -11.15
CA LEU A 305 3.59 -24.02 -10.77
C LEU A 305 4.75 -24.80 -10.13
N GLN A 306 5.96 -24.22 -10.08
CA GLN A 306 7.13 -24.86 -9.49
C GLN A 306 7.51 -24.25 -8.14
N ARG A 307 6.61 -24.26 -7.17
CA ARG A 307 7.03 -24.12 -5.77
C ARG A 307 7.69 -25.42 -5.33
N PRO A 308 8.95 -25.46 -4.91
CA PRO A 308 9.55 -26.65 -4.35
C PRO A 308 8.78 -27.04 -3.09
N ARG A 309 8.28 -28.29 -3.06
CA ARG A 309 7.73 -28.89 -1.83
C ARG A 309 8.87 -28.90 -0.80
N VAL A 310 8.66 -28.20 0.29
CA VAL A 310 9.53 -28.30 1.47
C VAL A 310 9.61 -29.77 1.88
N PRO A 311 10.78 -30.40 1.95
CA PRO A 311 10.91 -31.76 2.43
C PRO A 311 10.49 -31.78 3.91
N ARG A 312 9.50 -32.61 4.24
CA ARG A 312 9.21 -32.94 5.64
C ARG A 312 10.44 -33.62 6.23
N GLY A 313 10.93 -33.07 7.33
CA GLY A 313 12.01 -33.68 8.09
C GLY A 313 11.61 -35.09 8.59
N PRO A 314 12.58 -36.03 8.78
CA PRO A 314 12.31 -37.35 9.28
C PRO A 314 12.06 -37.30 10.79
N GLY A 315 10.79 -37.40 11.22
CA GLY A 315 10.49 -37.42 12.67
C GLY A 315 9.05 -37.57 13.13
N ASP A 316 8.06 -37.71 12.25
CA ASP A 316 6.65 -37.77 12.70
C ASP A 316 5.90 -39.04 12.29
N ASP A 317 6.56 -40.21 12.31
CA ASP A 317 5.94 -41.53 12.04
C ASP A 317 6.04 -42.48 13.26
N ASP A 318 5.70 -42.02 14.45
CA ASP A 318 5.72 -42.93 15.63
C ASP A 318 4.56 -42.69 16.64
N ASP A 319 3.33 -42.43 16.16
CA ASP A 319 2.16 -42.41 17.06
C ASP A 319 0.87 -43.00 16.43
N ALA A 320 1.00 -44.04 15.60
CA ALA A 320 -0.15 -44.80 15.06
C ALA A 320 -0.13 -46.27 15.39
N GLN A 321 0.17 -46.68 16.62
CA GLN A 321 -0.06 -48.03 17.11
C GLN A 321 -0.22 -48.05 18.63
N ARG A 322 -1.36 -47.61 19.16
CA ARG A 322 -1.90 -48.01 20.46
C ARG A 322 -3.37 -47.61 20.58
N GLU A 323 -4.24 -48.32 19.86
CA GLU A 323 -5.66 -48.43 20.22
C GLU A 323 -6.06 -49.89 20.02
N GLY A 324 -6.35 -50.54 21.15
CA GLY A 324 -6.93 -51.85 21.14
C GLY A 324 -6.86 -52.51 22.53
N ALA A 325 -7.87 -52.29 23.36
CA ALA A 325 -8.40 -53.15 24.44
C ALA A 325 -8.97 -52.25 25.54
N GLY A 326 -10.24 -52.11 25.67
CA GLY A 326 -11.08 -53.07 26.37
C GLY A 326 -11.61 -52.47 27.62
N GLU A 327 -12.92 -52.35 27.65
CA GLU A 327 -13.81 -52.71 28.74
C GLU A 327 -14.28 -51.67 29.77
N GLU A 328 -15.61 -51.52 29.69
CA GLU A 328 -16.63 -51.59 30.76
C GLU A 328 -16.89 -50.34 31.63
N ASP A 329 -18.07 -49.82 31.33
CA ASP A 329 -19.00 -49.16 32.25
C ASP A 329 -19.35 -50.08 33.46
N PRO A 330 -19.75 -49.61 34.65
CA PRO A 330 -20.95 -48.81 34.83
C PRO A 330 -21.01 -47.89 36.09
N ASP A 331 -21.93 -46.94 35.98
CA ASP A 331 -22.97 -46.60 37.01
C ASP A 331 -22.66 -45.68 38.21
N ASP A 332 -23.68 -44.88 38.49
CA ASP A 332 -24.06 -44.22 39.72
C ASP A 332 -23.41 -42.85 40.09
N GLY A 333 -24.14 -41.78 39.91
CA GLY A 333 -25.14 -41.36 40.93
C GLY A 333 -24.79 -40.07 41.62
N VAL A 334 -25.63 -39.08 41.38
CA VAL A 334 -26.20 -38.18 42.42
C VAL A 334 -25.39 -37.02 43.01
N LEU A 335 -25.95 -35.80 42.70
CA LEU A 335 -26.15 -34.63 43.63
C LEU A 335 -24.94 -33.87 44.22
N LEU A 336 -24.70 -32.68 43.83
CA LEU A 336 -25.14 -31.40 44.40
C LEU A 336 -24.65 -30.24 43.53
#